data_dce23a8188a8f8fcf0f2a2f8718a769f
#
_entry.id   dce23a8188a8f8fcf0f2a2f8718a769f
#
_cell.length_a   1.000
_cell.length_b   1.000
_cell.length_c   1.000
_cell.angle_alpha   90.00
_cell.angle_beta   90.00
_cell.angle_gamma   90.00
#
_symmetry.space_group_name_H-M   'P 1'
#
loop_
_entity.id
_entity.type
_entity.pdbx_description
1 polymer ?
#
loop_
_entity_poly.entity_id
_entity_poly.type
_entity_poly.pdbx_seq_one_letter_code
_entity_poly.pdbx_strand_id
1 'polypeptide(L)'
;EGDYRKSLTYYEKIFAIVPFDEEDQLKRGNITKETILYNSYFSSNKLKDDSKSKELLQKLININFNEPAIYIHMSDIFKREGNIEKTIEYLNLGRDMFEDDQSLINTEINLYIELGRTSELVSKLGEAINLDPENSLLYFNRGTIYDQEGELENAEKDYLMAIDLDPSSFGSNYNLGALFFNKAVELNNSANSTSNDKKYKSLKKQADNFFDKALPYLESAYSLNSKDKNTLLSLKQLYYMKGDYKKSDEMKKIISEL
;
A
#
# COMPACT_ATOMS: atom_id res chain seq x y z
N GLU A 1 -3.83 -27.32 -19.46
CA GLU A 1 -3.50 -26.51 -20.67
C GLU A 1 -4.42 -26.86 -21.84
N GLY A 2 -4.68 -28.18 -22.14
CA GLY A 2 -5.50 -28.62 -23.27
C GLY A 2 -6.93 -28.05 -23.23
N ASP A 3 -7.52 -27.92 -22.06
CA ASP A 3 -8.90 -27.44 -21.91
C ASP A 3 -9.06 -25.96 -22.21
N TYR A 4 -8.11 -25.11 -21.79
CA TYR A 4 -8.17 -23.66 -22.09
C TYR A 4 -8.00 -23.37 -23.60
N ARG A 5 -7.18 -24.14 -24.31
CA ARG A 5 -7.04 -24.00 -25.76
C ARG A 5 -8.31 -24.40 -26.50
N LYS A 6 -8.94 -25.48 -26.07
CA LYS A 6 -10.25 -25.88 -26.60
C LYS A 6 -11.33 -24.84 -26.29
N SER A 7 -11.35 -24.34 -25.04
CA SER A 7 -12.29 -23.30 -24.62
C SER A 7 -12.16 -22.06 -25.50
N LEU A 8 -10.94 -21.56 -25.73
CA LEU A 8 -10.69 -20.41 -26.59
C LEU A 8 -11.23 -20.63 -28.01
N THR A 9 -10.96 -21.83 -28.60
CA THR A 9 -11.49 -22.18 -29.92
C THR A 9 -13.03 -22.22 -29.96
N TYR A 10 -13.67 -22.72 -28.90
CA TYR A 10 -15.14 -22.72 -28.79
C TYR A 10 -15.71 -21.30 -28.65
N TYR A 11 -15.10 -20.45 -27.84
CA TYR A 11 -15.53 -19.05 -27.71
C TYR A 11 -15.38 -18.29 -29.02
N GLU A 12 -14.32 -18.49 -29.79
CA GLU A 12 -14.16 -17.90 -31.13
C GLU A 12 -15.27 -18.33 -32.09
N LYS A 13 -15.68 -19.60 -32.06
CA LYS A 13 -16.79 -20.12 -32.87
C LYS A 13 -18.12 -19.51 -32.44
N ILE A 14 -18.39 -19.43 -31.12
CA ILE A 14 -19.63 -18.83 -30.60
C ILE A 14 -19.66 -17.34 -30.96
N PHE A 15 -18.54 -16.63 -30.80
CA PHE A 15 -18.44 -15.23 -31.16
C PHE A 15 -18.79 -14.94 -32.61
N ALA A 16 -18.44 -15.85 -33.51
CA ALA A 16 -18.78 -15.77 -34.93
C ALA A 16 -20.28 -15.97 -35.21
N ILE A 17 -21.02 -16.62 -34.29
CA ILE A 17 -22.46 -16.89 -34.47
C ILE A 17 -23.32 -15.78 -33.86
N VAL A 18 -22.81 -15.05 -32.86
CA VAL A 18 -23.57 -13.97 -32.17
C VAL A 18 -24.29 -13.01 -33.10
N PRO A 19 -23.69 -12.54 -34.24
CA PRO A 19 -24.39 -11.63 -35.17
C PRO A 19 -25.61 -12.24 -35.88
N PHE A 20 -25.73 -13.57 -35.84
CA PHE A 20 -26.79 -14.33 -36.52
C PHE A 20 -27.85 -14.88 -35.55
N ASP A 21 -27.78 -14.50 -34.24
CA ASP A 21 -28.75 -14.92 -33.22
C ASP A 21 -30.00 -14.05 -33.25
N GLU A 22 -30.80 -14.20 -34.35
CA GLU A 22 -32.01 -13.41 -34.60
C GLU A 22 -33.09 -13.52 -33.52
N GLU A 23 -33.10 -14.61 -32.78
CA GLU A 23 -34.08 -14.91 -31.71
C GLU A 23 -33.57 -14.60 -30.29
N ASP A 24 -32.40 -13.99 -30.14
CA ASP A 24 -31.75 -13.73 -28.82
C ASP A 24 -31.58 -15.00 -27.96
N GLN A 25 -31.47 -16.19 -28.56
CA GLN A 25 -31.36 -17.45 -27.85
C GLN A 25 -30.08 -17.52 -27.00
N LEU A 26 -28.96 -17.04 -27.56
CA LEU A 26 -27.69 -16.98 -26.86
C LEU A 26 -27.77 -16.03 -25.66
N LYS A 27 -28.40 -14.86 -25.88
CA LYS A 27 -28.61 -13.85 -24.84
C LYS A 27 -29.52 -14.35 -23.72
N ARG A 28 -30.58 -15.11 -24.02
CA ARG A 28 -31.43 -15.76 -23.03
C ARG A 28 -30.66 -16.78 -22.18
N GLY A 29 -29.64 -17.43 -22.78
CA GLY A 29 -28.69 -18.32 -22.11
C GLY A 29 -27.55 -17.58 -21.41
N ASN A 30 -27.63 -16.26 -21.26
CA ASN A 30 -26.56 -15.40 -20.71
C ASN A 30 -25.23 -15.45 -21.49
N ILE A 31 -25.31 -15.79 -22.79
CA ILE A 31 -24.17 -15.85 -23.70
C ILE A 31 -24.15 -14.55 -24.53
N THR A 32 -23.55 -13.51 -23.96
CA THR A 32 -23.40 -12.21 -24.61
C THR A 32 -22.02 -12.07 -25.24
N LYS A 33 -21.87 -11.08 -26.13
CA LYS A 33 -20.58 -10.75 -26.73
C LYS A 33 -19.52 -10.44 -25.68
N GLU A 34 -19.90 -9.72 -24.65
CA GLU A 34 -19.07 -9.32 -23.52
C GLU A 34 -18.59 -10.55 -22.73
N THR A 35 -19.53 -11.45 -22.39
CA THR A 35 -19.23 -12.69 -21.65
C THR A 35 -18.28 -13.60 -22.44
N ILE A 36 -18.48 -13.71 -23.76
CA ILE A 36 -17.60 -14.51 -24.63
C ILE A 36 -16.21 -13.90 -24.69
N LEU A 37 -16.10 -12.58 -24.88
CA LEU A 37 -14.80 -11.89 -24.90
C LEU A 37 -14.05 -12.05 -23.58
N TYR A 38 -14.75 -11.87 -22.45
CA TYR A 38 -14.15 -11.99 -21.12
C TYR A 38 -13.67 -13.42 -20.84
N ASN A 39 -14.48 -14.44 -21.14
CA ASN A 39 -14.07 -15.84 -20.99
C ASN A 39 -12.95 -16.24 -21.97
N SER A 40 -12.94 -15.69 -23.18
CA SER A 40 -11.84 -15.87 -24.12
C SER A 40 -10.53 -15.27 -23.58
N TYR A 41 -10.61 -14.06 -23.02
CA TYR A 41 -9.49 -13.43 -22.35
C TYR A 41 -8.98 -14.31 -21.20
N PHE A 42 -9.86 -14.79 -20.31
CA PHE A 42 -9.47 -15.65 -19.20
C PHE A 42 -8.72 -16.91 -19.69
N SER A 43 -9.19 -17.51 -20.77
CA SER A 43 -8.54 -18.71 -21.37
C SER A 43 -7.17 -18.37 -21.96
N SER A 44 -7.03 -17.25 -22.67
CA SER A 44 -5.75 -16.80 -23.24
C SER A 44 -4.73 -16.45 -22.14
N ASN A 45 -5.18 -15.81 -21.06
CA ASN A 45 -4.34 -15.49 -19.91
C ASN A 45 -3.82 -16.75 -19.20
N LYS A 46 -4.67 -17.78 -19.02
CA LYS A 46 -4.25 -19.08 -18.47
C LYS A 46 -3.23 -19.80 -19.37
N LEU A 47 -3.29 -19.59 -20.67
CA LEU A 47 -2.31 -20.08 -21.64
C LEU A 47 -1.03 -19.24 -21.70
N LYS A 48 -0.98 -18.10 -20.98
CA LYS A 48 0.09 -17.11 -21.03
C LYS A 48 0.32 -16.54 -22.44
N ASP A 49 -0.75 -16.45 -23.23
CA ASP A 49 -0.74 -15.83 -24.54
C ASP A 49 -1.04 -14.33 -24.40
N ASP A 50 0.01 -13.57 -24.06
CA ASP A 50 -0.10 -12.13 -23.81
C ASP A 50 -0.55 -11.36 -25.07
N SER A 51 -0.20 -11.84 -26.26
CA SER A 51 -0.65 -11.21 -27.51
C SER A 51 -2.17 -11.31 -27.69
N LYS A 52 -2.72 -12.53 -27.54
CA LYS A 52 -4.16 -12.77 -27.61
C LYS A 52 -4.90 -12.10 -26.45
N SER A 53 -4.32 -12.12 -25.25
CA SER A 53 -4.89 -11.46 -24.07
C SER A 53 -5.05 -9.96 -24.29
N LYS A 54 -4.02 -9.27 -24.82
CA LYS A 54 -4.09 -7.84 -25.16
C LYS A 54 -5.17 -7.54 -26.22
N GLU A 55 -5.26 -8.35 -27.28
CA GLU A 55 -6.30 -8.20 -28.30
C GLU A 55 -7.71 -8.25 -27.67
N LEU A 56 -7.96 -9.22 -26.81
CA LEU A 56 -9.26 -9.45 -26.19
C LEU A 56 -9.60 -8.37 -25.14
N LEU A 57 -8.62 -7.98 -24.30
CA LEU A 57 -8.77 -6.88 -23.34
C LEU A 57 -9.06 -5.56 -24.07
N GLN A 58 -8.38 -5.27 -25.19
CA GLN A 58 -8.65 -4.08 -25.97
C GLN A 58 -10.08 -4.05 -26.53
N LYS A 59 -10.60 -5.20 -26.95
CA LYS A 59 -12.00 -5.32 -27.39
C LYS A 59 -12.98 -5.06 -26.25
N LEU A 60 -12.68 -5.55 -25.03
CA LEU A 60 -13.48 -5.30 -23.84
C LEU A 60 -13.46 -3.81 -23.44
N ILE A 61 -12.31 -3.18 -23.47
CA ILE A 61 -12.15 -1.74 -23.21
C ILE A 61 -12.96 -0.93 -24.22
N ASN A 62 -12.88 -1.26 -25.52
CA ASN A 62 -13.57 -0.52 -26.59
C ASN A 62 -15.10 -0.59 -26.50
N ILE A 63 -15.65 -1.61 -25.84
CA ILE A 63 -17.10 -1.73 -25.59
C ILE A 63 -17.50 -1.21 -24.19
N ASN A 64 -16.59 -0.56 -23.48
CA ASN A 64 -16.78 -0.06 -22.10
C ASN A 64 -17.30 -1.17 -21.16
N PHE A 65 -16.67 -2.34 -21.21
CA PHE A 65 -17.04 -3.44 -20.32
C PHE A 65 -16.82 -3.02 -18.86
N ASN A 66 -17.88 -3.11 -18.07
CA ASN A 66 -17.91 -2.61 -16.68
C ASN A 66 -17.18 -3.54 -15.69
N GLU A 67 -15.85 -3.66 -15.84
CA GLU A 67 -15.00 -4.51 -15.01
C GLU A 67 -13.61 -3.87 -14.84
N PRO A 68 -13.29 -3.34 -13.64
CA PRO A 68 -12.00 -2.67 -13.37
C PRO A 68 -10.79 -3.55 -13.65
N ALA A 69 -10.92 -4.86 -13.40
CA ALA A 69 -9.83 -5.82 -13.57
C ALA A 69 -9.24 -5.87 -14.99
N ILE A 70 -10.01 -5.51 -16.04
CA ILE A 70 -9.49 -5.52 -17.41
C ILE A 70 -8.37 -4.50 -17.64
N TYR A 71 -8.43 -3.36 -16.94
CA TYR A 71 -7.39 -2.32 -16.98
C TYR A 71 -6.15 -2.75 -16.21
N ILE A 72 -6.33 -3.35 -15.03
CA ILE A 72 -5.24 -3.93 -14.24
C ILE A 72 -4.50 -5.00 -15.05
N HIS A 73 -5.24 -5.92 -15.65
CA HIS A 73 -4.65 -6.99 -16.44
C HIS A 73 -3.92 -6.49 -17.69
N MET A 74 -4.45 -5.45 -18.36
CA MET A 74 -3.77 -4.82 -19.49
C MET A 74 -2.46 -4.16 -19.02
N SER A 75 -2.50 -3.43 -17.91
CA SER A 75 -1.30 -2.81 -17.32
C SER A 75 -0.25 -3.84 -16.94
N ASP A 76 -0.65 -4.96 -16.33
CA ASP A 76 0.25 -6.05 -15.95
C ASP A 76 0.97 -6.67 -17.15
N ILE A 77 0.29 -6.82 -18.29
CA ILE A 77 0.92 -7.31 -19.51
C ILE A 77 1.99 -6.33 -19.98
N PHE A 78 1.69 -5.04 -20.05
CA PHE A 78 2.68 -4.02 -20.45
C PHE A 78 3.83 -3.89 -19.45
N LYS A 79 3.57 -4.07 -18.16
CA LYS A 79 4.60 -4.11 -17.11
C LYS A 79 5.57 -5.28 -17.35
N ARG A 80 5.07 -6.49 -17.65
CA ARG A 80 5.91 -7.65 -17.99
C ARG A 80 6.72 -7.42 -19.27
N GLU A 81 6.22 -6.65 -20.22
CA GLU A 81 6.92 -6.24 -21.45
C GLU A 81 7.95 -5.10 -21.20
N GLY A 82 8.02 -4.56 -19.97
CA GLY A 82 8.90 -3.44 -19.62
C GLY A 82 8.42 -2.08 -20.13
N ASN A 83 7.18 -1.98 -20.62
CA ASN A 83 6.60 -0.75 -21.13
C ASN A 83 5.85 0.00 -20.02
N ILE A 84 6.63 0.71 -19.18
CA ILE A 84 6.10 1.42 -18.01
C ILE A 84 5.13 2.55 -18.40
N GLU A 85 5.37 3.23 -19.52
CA GLU A 85 4.47 4.30 -20.00
C GLU A 85 3.06 3.74 -20.25
N LYS A 86 2.95 2.63 -20.99
CA LYS A 86 1.65 1.97 -21.22
C LYS A 86 1.07 1.35 -19.96
N THR A 87 1.88 0.87 -19.05
CA THR A 87 1.43 0.38 -17.74
C THR A 87 0.67 1.47 -17.00
N ILE A 88 1.25 2.67 -16.90
CA ILE A 88 0.62 3.84 -16.26
C ILE A 88 -0.60 4.31 -17.05
N GLU A 89 -0.52 4.36 -18.39
CA GLU A 89 -1.62 4.77 -19.27
C GLU A 89 -2.90 3.95 -19.00
N TYR A 90 -2.78 2.60 -18.95
CA TYR A 90 -3.95 1.74 -18.73
C TYR A 90 -4.48 1.80 -17.30
N LEU A 91 -3.62 1.99 -16.29
CA LEU A 91 -4.10 2.24 -14.92
C LEU A 91 -4.87 3.56 -14.83
N ASN A 92 -4.37 4.63 -15.44
CA ASN A 92 -5.06 5.92 -15.49
C ASN A 92 -6.43 5.79 -16.19
N LEU A 93 -6.49 5.11 -17.34
CA LEU A 93 -7.77 4.85 -18.03
C LEU A 93 -8.76 4.09 -17.13
N GLY A 94 -8.28 3.12 -16.35
CA GLY A 94 -9.10 2.41 -15.38
C GLY A 94 -9.59 3.33 -14.28
N ARG A 95 -8.70 4.18 -13.73
CA ARG A 95 -9.02 5.16 -12.69
C ARG A 95 -10.03 6.22 -13.15
N ASP A 96 -9.93 6.66 -14.39
CA ASP A 96 -10.89 7.64 -14.99
C ASP A 96 -12.31 7.04 -15.09
N MET A 97 -12.45 5.72 -15.26
CA MET A 97 -13.74 5.05 -15.32
C MET A 97 -14.26 4.52 -13.98
N PHE A 98 -13.37 4.17 -13.07
CA PHE A 98 -13.64 3.54 -11.78
C PHE A 98 -12.83 4.24 -10.68
N GLU A 99 -13.18 5.50 -10.43
CA GLU A 99 -12.40 6.44 -9.60
C GLU A 99 -12.12 5.92 -8.18
N ASP A 100 -13.09 5.24 -7.57
CA ASP A 100 -13.06 4.72 -6.20
C ASP A 100 -12.76 3.20 -6.09
N ASP A 101 -12.43 2.53 -7.22
CA ASP A 101 -12.09 1.11 -7.18
C ASP A 101 -10.77 0.85 -6.43
N GLN A 102 -10.87 0.16 -5.31
CA GLN A 102 -9.74 -0.11 -4.42
C GLN A 102 -8.64 -0.95 -5.07
N SER A 103 -8.98 -1.85 -6.01
CA SER A 103 -7.99 -2.70 -6.67
C SER A 103 -7.13 -1.89 -7.63
N LEU A 104 -7.73 -0.95 -8.37
CA LEU A 104 -7.02 -0.01 -9.23
C LEU A 104 -6.13 0.93 -8.41
N ILE A 105 -6.67 1.53 -7.33
CA ILE A 105 -5.92 2.41 -6.41
C ILE A 105 -4.69 1.67 -5.86
N ASN A 106 -4.88 0.47 -5.32
CA ASN A 106 -3.79 -0.30 -4.74
C ASN A 106 -2.75 -0.72 -5.79
N THR A 107 -3.18 -1.06 -7.00
CA THR A 107 -2.28 -1.43 -8.10
C THR A 107 -1.43 -0.24 -8.53
N GLU A 108 -2.03 0.95 -8.62
CA GLU A 108 -1.33 2.20 -8.94
C GLU A 108 -0.30 2.56 -7.86
N ILE A 109 -0.68 2.53 -6.59
CA ILE A 109 0.21 2.76 -5.44
C ILE A 109 1.40 1.80 -5.49
N ASN A 110 1.15 0.49 -5.65
CA ASN A 110 2.21 -0.52 -5.72
C ASN A 110 3.16 -0.29 -6.90
N LEU A 111 2.65 0.14 -8.05
CA LEU A 111 3.48 0.48 -9.20
C LEU A 111 4.44 1.64 -8.88
N TYR A 112 3.96 2.72 -8.27
CA TYR A 112 4.81 3.87 -7.93
C TYR A 112 5.83 3.53 -6.84
N ILE A 113 5.49 2.64 -5.88
CA ILE A 113 6.47 2.10 -4.91
C ILE A 113 7.59 1.35 -5.63
N GLU A 114 7.24 0.45 -6.55
CA GLU A 114 8.22 -0.34 -7.31
C GLU A 114 9.13 0.54 -8.20
N LEU A 115 8.58 1.62 -8.75
CA LEU A 115 9.33 2.57 -9.58
C LEU A 115 10.21 3.53 -8.76
N GLY A 116 10.07 3.58 -7.43
CA GLY A 116 10.74 4.53 -6.55
C GLY A 116 10.34 5.99 -6.82
N ARG A 117 9.13 6.22 -7.35
CA ARG A 117 8.62 7.55 -7.71
C ARG A 117 7.85 8.15 -6.52
N THR A 118 8.57 8.45 -5.43
CA THR A 118 8.00 8.83 -4.13
C THR A 118 7.10 10.06 -4.17
N SER A 119 7.49 11.11 -4.89
CA SER A 119 6.67 12.34 -5.00
C SER A 119 5.32 12.09 -5.67
N GLU A 120 5.30 11.26 -6.72
CA GLU A 120 4.07 10.89 -7.42
C GLU A 120 3.22 9.95 -6.55
N LEU A 121 3.85 9.05 -5.83
CA LEU A 121 3.19 8.17 -4.88
C LEU A 121 2.49 8.95 -3.77
N VAL A 122 3.13 9.98 -3.19
CA VAL A 122 2.51 10.87 -2.21
C VAL A 122 1.28 11.57 -2.79
N SER A 123 1.36 12.05 -4.04
CA SER A 123 0.22 12.65 -4.74
C SER A 123 -0.93 11.67 -4.91
N LYS A 124 -0.64 10.45 -5.37
CA LYS A 124 -1.64 9.39 -5.57
C LYS A 124 -2.30 8.93 -4.27
N LEU A 125 -1.52 8.82 -3.19
CA LEU A 125 -2.07 8.57 -1.85
C LEU A 125 -2.96 9.73 -1.38
N GLY A 126 -2.59 10.98 -1.70
CA GLY A 126 -3.42 12.15 -1.43
C GLY A 126 -4.77 12.12 -2.16
N GLU A 127 -4.77 11.75 -3.44
CA GLU A 127 -5.99 11.53 -4.24
C GLU A 127 -6.86 10.41 -3.63
N ALA A 128 -6.25 9.27 -3.28
CA ALA A 128 -6.96 8.16 -2.66
C ALA A 128 -7.56 8.52 -1.29
N ILE A 129 -6.86 9.30 -0.47
CA ILE A 129 -7.37 9.81 0.81
C ILE A 129 -8.58 10.74 0.61
N ASN A 130 -8.60 11.55 -0.44
CA ASN A 130 -9.77 12.40 -0.73
C ASN A 130 -11.00 11.57 -1.10
N LEU A 131 -10.83 10.41 -1.72
CA LEU A 131 -11.91 9.49 -2.10
C LEU A 131 -12.37 8.63 -0.92
N ASP A 132 -11.44 8.18 -0.09
CA ASP A 132 -11.70 7.33 1.09
C ASP A 132 -10.97 7.90 2.33
N PRO A 133 -11.49 8.97 2.95
CA PRO A 133 -10.83 9.65 4.07
C PRO A 133 -10.86 8.85 5.37
N GLU A 134 -11.62 7.76 5.45
CA GLU A 134 -11.67 6.87 6.62
C GLU A 134 -10.72 5.66 6.52
N ASN A 135 -9.96 5.55 5.44
CA ASN A 135 -9.03 4.47 5.23
C ASN A 135 -7.68 4.73 5.92
N SER A 136 -7.53 4.17 7.11
CA SER A 136 -6.32 4.32 7.93
C SER A 136 -5.03 3.90 7.22
N LEU A 137 -5.10 2.89 6.33
CA LEU A 137 -3.95 2.35 5.62
C LEU A 137 -3.35 3.36 4.63
N LEU A 138 -4.17 4.21 4.01
CA LEU A 138 -3.70 5.25 3.09
C LEU A 138 -2.84 6.29 3.83
N TYR A 139 -3.28 6.74 4.99
CA TYR A 139 -2.52 7.64 5.85
C TYR A 139 -1.24 6.97 6.37
N PHE A 140 -1.32 5.73 6.84
CA PHE A 140 -0.14 4.98 7.28
C PHE A 140 0.91 4.88 6.17
N ASN A 141 0.51 4.53 4.95
CA ASN A 141 1.40 4.41 3.81
C ASN A 141 2.04 5.75 3.44
N ARG A 142 1.25 6.85 3.40
CA ARG A 142 1.78 8.18 3.09
C ARG A 142 2.71 8.69 4.20
N GLY A 143 2.35 8.47 5.46
CA GLY A 143 3.18 8.77 6.61
C GLY A 143 4.53 8.03 6.57
N THR A 144 4.52 6.77 6.15
CA THR A 144 5.77 5.98 5.99
C THR A 144 6.69 6.57 4.90
N ILE A 145 6.13 7.08 3.82
CA ILE A 145 6.92 7.74 2.77
C ILE A 145 7.49 9.06 3.29
N TYR A 146 6.68 9.88 3.95
CA TYR A 146 7.14 11.13 4.57
C TYR A 146 8.26 10.88 5.59
N ASP A 147 8.17 9.82 6.39
CA ASP A 147 9.21 9.44 7.35
C ASP A 147 10.52 9.07 6.65
N GLN A 148 10.45 8.27 5.57
CA GLN A 148 11.63 7.91 4.77
C GLN A 148 12.29 9.11 4.08
N GLU A 149 11.50 10.10 3.64
CA GLU A 149 11.99 11.35 3.05
C GLU A 149 12.46 12.38 4.09
N GLY A 150 12.28 12.08 5.38
CA GLY A 150 12.66 12.98 6.49
C GLY A 150 11.67 14.13 6.73
N GLU A 151 10.48 14.06 6.15
CA GLU A 151 9.40 15.02 6.34
C GLU A 151 8.61 14.72 7.63
N LEU A 152 9.28 14.86 8.78
CA LEU A 152 8.81 14.38 10.08
C LEU A 152 7.45 14.93 10.51
N GLU A 153 7.15 16.20 10.20
CA GLU A 153 5.88 16.84 10.56
C GLU A 153 4.70 16.23 9.77
N ASN A 154 4.92 15.95 8.49
CA ASN A 154 3.93 15.30 7.64
C ASN A 154 3.73 13.84 8.05
N ALA A 155 4.81 13.13 8.37
CA ALA A 155 4.75 11.77 8.88
C ALA A 155 3.99 11.69 10.22
N GLU A 156 4.30 12.58 11.20
CA GLU A 156 3.58 12.67 12.48
C GLU A 156 2.08 12.83 12.26
N LYS A 157 1.68 13.77 11.40
CA LYS A 157 0.27 14.05 11.09
C LYS A 157 -0.45 12.84 10.51
N ASP A 158 0.16 12.17 9.56
CA ASP A 158 -0.46 11.03 8.88
C ASP A 158 -0.51 9.79 9.79
N TYR A 159 0.53 9.51 10.57
CA TYR A 159 0.48 8.42 11.55
C TYR A 159 -0.56 8.67 12.65
N LEU A 160 -0.72 9.91 13.12
CA LEU A 160 -1.77 10.25 14.08
C LEU A 160 -3.17 10.00 13.50
N MET A 161 -3.41 10.40 12.26
CA MET A 161 -4.69 10.15 11.58
C MET A 161 -4.93 8.65 11.40
N ALA A 162 -3.89 7.88 11.01
CA ALA A 162 -4.00 6.43 10.89
C ALA A 162 -4.35 5.75 12.21
N ILE A 163 -3.81 6.23 13.34
CA ILE A 163 -4.12 5.71 14.69
C ILE A 163 -5.52 6.14 15.14
N ASP A 164 -5.96 7.35 14.82
CA ASP A 164 -7.31 7.83 15.15
C ASP A 164 -8.38 6.97 14.46
N LEU A 165 -8.15 6.62 13.19
CA LEU A 165 -9.02 5.77 12.39
C LEU A 165 -8.92 4.27 12.77
N ASP A 166 -7.73 3.78 13.07
CA ASP A 166 -7.48 2.41 13.52
C ASP A 166 -6.48 2.36 14.69
N PRO A 167 -6.95 2.48 15.94
CA PRO A 167 -6.10 2.40 17.12
C PRO A 167 -5.40 1.04 17.29
N SER A 168 -5.89 -0.01 16.63
CA SER A 168 -5.32 -1.36 16.68
C SER A 168 -4.21 -1.61 15.65
N SER A 169 -3.89 -0.63 14.81
CA SER A 169 -2.79 -0.71 13.86
C SER A 169 -1.44 -0.76 14.58
N PHE A 170 -0.83 -1.95 14.62
CA PHE A 170 0.53 -2.11 15.15
C PHE A 170 1.52 -1.20 14.42
N GLY A 171 1.47 -1.21 13.08
CA GLY A 171 2.41 -0.44 12.24
C GLY A 171 2.37 1.05 12.53
N SER A 172 1.17 1.65 12.63
CA SER A 172 1.00 3.07 12.88
C SER A 172 1.50 3.47 14.26
N ASN A 173 1.16 2.68 15.30
CA ASN A 173 1.65 2.92 16.65
C ASN A 173 3.18 2.77 16.76
N TYR A 174 3.72 1.71 16.17
CA TYR A 174 5.17 1.49 16.19
C TYR A 174 5.93 2.61 15.45
N ASN A 175 5.52 2.95 14.23
CA ASN A 175 6.23 3.95 13.42
C ASN A 175 6.17 5.34 14.06
N LEU A 176 5.03 5.76 14.59
CA LEU A 176 4.93 7.05 15.31
C LEU A 176 5.79 7.05 16.57
N GLY A 177 5.75 5.96 17.35
CA GLY A 177 6.60 5.81 18.51
C GLY A 177 8.08 5.84 18.16
N ALA A 178 8.49 5.15 17.10
CA ALA A 178 9.85 5.12 16.60
C ALA A 178 10.31 6.49 16.05
N LEU A 179 9.42 7.20 15.34
CA LEU A 179 9.67 8.56 14.85
C LEU A 179 10.07 9.50 15.98
N PHE A 180 9.27 9.55 17.05
CA PHE A 180 9.57 10.38 18.22
C PHE A 180 10.81 9.90 18.99
N PHE A 181 10.96 8.59 19.13
CA PHE A 181 12.12 8.00 19.78
C PHE A 181 13.42 8.35 19.05
N ASN A 182 13.47 8.20 17.73
CA ASN A 182 14.62 8.52 16.92
C ASN A 182 14.97 10.02 17.01
N LYS A 183 13.97 10.89 17.00
CA LYS A 183 14.16 12.34 17.17
C LYS A 183 14.71 12.67 18.55
N ALA A 184 14.22 12.01 19.59
CA ALA A 184 14.76 12.15 20.94
C ALA A 184 16.24 11.72 21.05
N VAL A 185 16.60 10.60 20.41
CA VAL A 185 17.98 10.09 20.36
C VAL A 185 18.90 11.07 19.62
N GLU A 186 18.46 11.62 18.48
CA GLU A 186 19.19 12.63 17.71
C GLU A 186 19.50 13.87 18.56
N LEU A 187 18.48 14.42 19.24
CA LEU A 187 18.60 15.58 20.11
C LEU A 187 19.52 15.30 21.30
N ASN A 188 19.41 14.11 21.89
CA ASN A 188 20.27 13.66 23.00
C ASN A 188 21.73 13.55 22.57
N ASN A 189 22.01 13.00 21.39
CA ASN A 189 23.36 12.91 20.85
C ASN A 189 23.92 14.33 20.55
N SER A 190 23.08 15.21 19.99
CA SER A 190 23.45 16.61 19.75
C SER A 190 23.73 17.37 21.07
N ALA A 191 22.99 17.06 22.15
CA ALA A 191 23.26 17.59 23.46
C ALA A 191 24.65 17.15 23.94
N ASN A 192 24.92 15.86 23.89
CA ASN A 192 26.20 15.29 24.36
C ASN A 192 27.42 15.78 23.55
N SER A 193 27.21 16.29 22.34
CA SER A 193 28.27 16.81 21.47
C SER A 193 28.55 18.29 21.63
N THR A 194 27.78 19.03 22.46
CA THR A 194 27.97 20.48 22.65
C THR A 194 28.67 20.78 23.97
N SER A 195 29.61 21.72 23.94
CA SER A 195 30.25 22.27 25.13
C SER A 195 29.51 23.47 25.74
N ASN A 196 28.42 23.92 25.12
CA ASN A 196 27.61 25.05 25.58
C ASN A 196 26.51 24.56 26.54
N ASP A 197 26.64 24.87 27.83
CA ASP A 197 25.71 24.45 28.88
C ASP A 197 24.25 24.83 28.61
N LYS A 198 23.99 26.05 28.09
CA LYS A 198 22.63 26.50 27.79
C LYS A 198 22.02 25.68 26.66
N LYS A 199 22.82 25.41 25.60
CA LYS A 199 22.40 24.58 24.46
C LYS A 199 22.21 23.13 24.90
N TYR A 200 23.10 22.58 25.72
CA TYR A 200 22.97 21.25 26.32
C TYR A 200 21.63 21.07 27.02
N LYS A 201 21.32 21.95 27.98
CA LYS A 201 20.07 21.90 28.77
C LYS A 201 18.83 22.02 27.88
N SER A 202 18.87 22.89 26.86
CA SER A 202 17.76 23.06 25.91
C SER A 202 17.53 21.79 25.09
N LEU A 203 18.60 21.19 24.53
CA LEU A 203 18.50 19.98 23.73
C LEU A 203 18.06 18.77 24.57
N LYS A 204 18.55 18.64 25.79
CA LYS A 204 18.10 17.58 26.73
C LYS A 204 16.61 17.69 27.01
N LYS A 205 16.12 18.90 27.33
CA LYS A 205 14.68 19.12 27.53
C LYS A 205 13.84 18.76 26.33
N GLN A 206 14.32 19.08 25.13
CA GLN A 206 13.63 18.71 23.90
C GLN A 206 13.64 17.19 23.70
N ALA A 207 14.77 16.53 23.93
CA ALA A 207 14.87 15.07 23.86
C ALA A 207 13.90 14.39 24.85
N ASP A 208 13.83 14.86 26.09
CA ASP A 208 12.92 14.32 27.09
C ASP A 208 11.45 14.44 26.66
N ASN A 209 11.07 15.59 26.09
CA ASN A 209 9.71 15.79 25.54
C ASN A 209 9.39 14.79 24.43
N PHE A 210 10.35 14.48 23.54
CA PHE A 210 10.13 13.49 22.47
C PHE A 210 10.10 12.07 23.02
N PHE A 211 10.90 11.73 24.05
CA PHE A 211 10.77 10.45 24.76
C PHE A 211 9.39 10.31 25.42
N ASP A 212 8.86 11.37 26.00
CA ASP A 212 7.50 11.39 26.59
C ASP A 212 6.42 11.18 25.53
N LYS A 213 6.57 11.77 24.34
CA LYS A 213 5.69 11.52 23.19
C LYS A 213 5.79 10.09 22.67
N ALA A 214 6.99 9.52 22.61
CA ALA A 214 7.22 8.18 22.07
C ALA A 214 6.60 7.07 22.92
N LEU A 215 6.64 7.22 24.23
CA LEU A 215 6.31 6.16 25.19
C LEU A 215 4.92 5.55 24.98
N PRO A 216 3.81 6.31 24.94
CA PRO A 216 2.47 5.75 24.82
C PRO A 216 2.27 4.95 23.54
N TYR A 217 2.87 5.37 22.42
CA TYR A 217 2.74 4.68 21.15
C TYR A 217 3.57 3.38 21.10
N LEU A 218 4.77 3.38 21.66
CA LEU A 218 5.56 2.15 21.79
C LEU A 218 4.94 1.16 22.79
N GLU A 219 4.34 1.62 23.90
CA GLU A 219 3.58 0.77 24.81
C GLU A 219 2.32 0.20 24.14
N SER A 220 1.62 0.99 23.31
CA SER A 220 0.49 0.53 22.48
C SER A 220 0.95 -0.54 21.48
N ALA A 221 2.02 -0.30 20.73
CA ALA A 221 2.61 -1.28 19.82
C ALA A 221 2.98 -2.58 20.55
N TYR A 222 3.59 -2.49 21.71
CA TYR A 222 3.91 -3.65 22.55
C TYR A 222 2.67 -4.42 22.99
N SER A 223 1.58 -3.73 23.33
CA SER A 223 0.32 -4.39 23.71
C SER A 223 -0.31 -5.15 22.53
N LEU A 224 -0.15 -4.63 21.30
CA LEU A 224 -0.66 -5.23 20.07
C LEU A 224 0.22 -6.39 19.58
N ASN A 225 1.54 -6.30 19.74
CA ASN A 225 2.48 -7.36 19.41
C ASN A 225 3.65 -7.40 20.42
N SER A 226 3.47 -8.13 21.50
CA SER A 226 4.44 -8.24 22.61
C SER A 226 5.74 -8.98 22.25
N LYS A 227 5.83 -9.58 21.07
CA LYS A 227 7.02 -10.31 20.59
C LYS A 227 7.80 -9.56 19.52
N ASP A 228 7.36 -8.36 19.14
CA ASP A 228 8.11 -7.57 18.17
C ASP A 228 9.43 -7.09 18.76
N LYS A 229 10.53 -7.58 18.19
CA LYS A 229 11.87 -7.31 18.67
C LYS A 229 12.25 -5.82 18.61
N ASN A 230 11.79 -5.11 17.61
CA ASN A 230 12.13 -3.70 17.43
C ASN A 230 11.41 -2.83 18.47
N THR A 231 10.13 -3.11 18.73
CA THR A 231 9.36 -2.48 19.81
C THR A 231 10.00 -2.72 21.17
N LEU A 232 10.39 -3.96 21.48
CA LEU A 232 11.06 -4.33 22.73
C LEU A 232 12.40 -3.61 22.89
N LEU A 233 13.21 -3.50 21.82
CA LEU A 233 14.48 -2.79 21.84
C LEU A 233 14.28 -1.29 22.09
N SER A 234 13.31 -0.68 21.43
CA SER A 234 12.97 0.74 21.57
C SER A 234 12.48 1.02 23.01
N LEU A 235 11.55 0.22 23.53
CA LEU A 235 11.06 0.37 24.91
C LEU A 235 12.16 0.14 25.93
N LYS A 236 13.00 -0.88 25.77
CA LYS A 236 14.15 -1.13 26.68
C LYS A 236 15.02 0.12 26.77
N GLN A 237 15.39 0.71 25.65
CA GLN A 237 16.24 1.88 25.62
C GLN A 237 15.52 3.12 26.16
N LEU A 238 14.24 3.32 25.83
CA LEU A 238 13.44 4.43 26.30
C LEU A 238 13.27 4.39 27.83
N TYR A 239 12.92 3.24 28.42
CA TYR A 239 12.81 3.09 29.85
C TYR A 239 14.17 3.34 30.57
N TYR A 240 15.27 2.85 29.98
CA TYR A 240 16.61 3.14 30.51
C TYR A 240 16.91 4.65 30.53
N MET A 241 16.60 5.37 29.43
CA MET A 241 16.79 6.81 29.32
C MET A 241 15.92 7.62 30.29
N LYS A 242 14.75 7.09 30.64
CA LYS A 242 13.83 7.68 31.63
C LYS A 242 14.16 7.27 33.09
N GLY A 243 15.17 6.41 33.32
CA GLY A 243 15.56 5.92 34.62
C GLY A 243 14.66 4.81 35.18
N ASP A 244 13.74 4.27 34.38
CA ASP A 244 12.95 3.08 34.76
C ASP A 244 13.71 1.80 34.40
N TYR A 245 14.74 1.55 35.21
CA TYR A 245 15.62 0.39 35.01
C TYR A 245 14.89 -0.94 35.17
N LYS A 246 13.83 -0.98 36.01
CA LYS A 246 13.04 -2.19 36.21
C LYS A 246 12.33 -2.60 34.92
N LYS A 247 11.58 -1.68 34.28
CA LYS A 247 10.92 -1.95 33.00
C LYS A 247 11.95 -2.22 31.89
N SER A 248 13.09 -1.53 31.90
CA SER A 248 14.17 -1.81 30.94
C SER A 248 14.69 -3.24 31.04
N ASP A 249 14.90 -3.76 32.24
CA ASP A 249 15.35 -5.14 32.50
C ASP A 249 14.25 -6.17 32.14
N GLU A 250 12.98 -5.85 32.38
CA GLU A 250 11.85 -6.67 31.94
C GLU A 250 11.87 -6.84 30.37
N MET A 251 12.04 -5.76 29.61
CA MET A 251 12.15 -5.84 28.16
C MET A 251 13.39 -6.66 27.75
N LYS A 252 14.51 -6.46 28.40
CA LYS A 252 15.74 -7.23 28.14
C LYS A 252 15.53 -8.73 28.35
N LYS A 253 14.80 -9.12 29.40
CA LYS A 253 14.49 -10.54 29.69
C LYS A 253 13.64 -11.12 28.55
N ILE A 254 12.57 -10.44 28.16
CA ILE A 254 11.69 -10.90 27.06
C ILE A 254 12.51 -11.08 25.76
N ILE A 255 13.39 -10.13 25.43
CA ILE A 255 14.24 -10.22 24.23
C ILE A 255 15.15 -11.46 24.28
N SER A 256 15.62 -11.86 25.45
CA SER A 256 16.50 -13.03 25.60
C SER A 256 15.76 -14.37 25.53
N GLU A 257 14.44 -14.35 25.61
CA GLU A 257 13.57 -15.54 25.56
C GLU A 257 12.93 -15.73 24.12
N LEU A 258 13.16 -14.76 23.20
CA LEU A 258 12.71 -14.84 21.79
C LEU A 258 13.75 -15.50 20.89
#